data_27a3e949c8b4a8bc56fbae49cf21e1be
#
_entry.id   27a3e949c8b4a8bc56fbae49cf21e1be
#
_cell.length_a   1.000
_cell.length_b   1.000
_cell.length_c   1.000
_cell.angle_alpha   90.00
_cell.angle_beta   90.00
_cell.angle_gamma   90.00
#
_symmetry.space_group_name_H-M   'P 1'
#
loop_
_entity.id
_entity.type
_entity.pdbx_description
1 polymer ?
#
loop_
_entity_poly.entity_id
_entity_poly.type
_entity_poly.pdbx_seq_one_letter_code
_entity_poly.pdbx_strand_id
1 'polypeptide(L)'
;MLLNEDIKLDYSDVLIRPKRSTMSSRGEVNLERTHQFLWSKKKWTGIPIMSANMDTVGTPAMHKVLSRYNLITCPAKQYLKKDTEKFKKRKSNICWFGGIEDISNLSKTSTGFIGLDVANGYTIRFVDAVKKLRDKCPKATIAAGNVVTADMTQELILAGADIVKVGIGPGSVCTTRIKTGIGYPQLSAVIECADAAHGLGAHIIADGGCVNSGDIVKAFAGGADFVMIGGMLAGHDECEGEVENGLMKFYGMASESAMDKHDNHNEYRGVEGKTVEVQYRGKADDTIKDILSGIRSACTYVGANRLKTLSKCTTFVRVNNTHNTIYGNE
;
A
#
# COMPACT_ATOMS: atom_id res chain seq x y z
N MET A 1 11.59 28.99 -11.15
CA MET A 1 10.94 28.46 -9.93
C MET A 1 9.45 28.47 -10.19
N LEU A 2 8.80 27.33 -10.05
CA LEU A 2 7.34 27.22 -10.23
C LEU A 2 6.72 26.87 -8.87
N LEU A 3 5.62 27.54 -8.51
CA LEU A 3 4.78 27.22 -7.37
C LEU A 3 3.45 26.69 -7.92
N ASN A 4 3.06 25.49 -7.52
CA ASN A 4 1.71 24.99 -7.79
C ASN A 4 0.78 25.55 -6.68
N GLU A 5 -0.14 26.40 -7.07
CA GLU A 5 -1.09 27.06 -6.15
C GLU A 5 -2.29 26.17 -5.78
N ASP A 6 -2.48 25.05 -6.49
CA ASP A 6 -3.54 24.11 -6.19
C ASP A 6 -3.31 23.45 -4.82
N ILE A 7 -4.33 23.49 -3.98
CA ILE A 7 -4.26 22.84 -2.67
C ILE A 7 -4.26 21.34 -2.83
N LYS A 8 -3.18 20.70 -2.39
CA LYS A 8 -3.06 19.24 -2.35
C LYS A 8 -3.44 18.73 -0.95
N LEU A 9 -4.10 17.58 -0.90
CA LEU A 9 -4.78 17.06 0.29
C LEU A 9 -4.24 15.68 0.69
N ASP A 10 -4.01 15.50 1.98
CA ASP A 10 -3.81 14.18 2.61
C ASP A 10 -5.19 13.62 3.04
N TYR A 11 -5.25 12.37 3.53
CA TYR A 11 -6.52 11.76 3.97
C TYR A 11 -7.14 12.49 5.15
N SER A 12 -6.33 13.13 6.01
CA SER A 12 -6.79 13.92 7.15
C SER A 12 -7.52 15.22 6.77
N ASP A 13 -7.40 15.67 5.53
CA ASP A 13 -7.93 16.97 5.08
C ASP A 13 -9.36 16.87 4.54
N VAL A 14 -9.90 15.65 4.45
CA VAL A 14 -11.21 15.41 3.87
C VAL A 14 -12.06 14.41 4.66
N LEU A 15 -13.37 14.56 4.50
CA LEU A 15 -14.37 13.53 4.80
C LEU A 15 -15.15 13.18 3.54
N ILE A 16 -15.79 12.02 3.54
CA ILE A 16 -16.72 11.59 2.50
C ILE A 16 -18.13 12.00 2.91
N ARG A 17 -18.81 12.77 2.05
CA ARG A 17 -20.18 13.21 2.28
C ARG A 17 -21.15 12.05 2.15
N PRO A 18 -22.00 11.76 3.16
CA PRO A 18 -23.06 10.76 3.05
C PRO A 18 -24.01 11.08 1.90
N LYS A 19 -24.55 10.04 1.29
CA LYS A 19 -25.56 10.14 0.23
C LYS A 19 -26.73 9.23 0.54
N ARG A 20 -27.86 9.49 -0.11
CA ARG A 20 -29.02 8.60 -0.03
C ARG A 20 -28.66 7.21 -0.52
N SER A 21 -28.95 6.20 0.26
CA SER A 21 -28.67 4.79 -0.01
C SER A 21 -29.98 3.98 0.07
N THR A 22 -30.08 2.98 -0.78
CA THR A 22 -31.19 2.00 -0.77
C THR A 22 -30.81 0.70 -0.07
N MET A 23 -29.55 0.58 0.40
CA MET A 23 -29.08 -0.61 1.10
C MET A 23 -29.61 -0.65 2.53
N SER A 24 -30.11 -1.80 2.94
CA SER A 24 -30.63 -2.05 4.27
C SER A 24 -29.60 -2.70 5.21
N SER A 25 -28.57 -3.34 4.66
CA SER A 25 -27.57 -4.08 5.41
C SER A 25 -26.16 -3.92 4.85
N ARG A 26 -25.16 -3.83 5.75
CA ARG A 26 -23.72 -3.88 5.39
C ARG A 26 -23.33 -5.21 4.74
N GLY A 27 -24.09 -6.29 5.00
CA GLY A 27 -23.89 -7.60 4.38
C GLY A 27 -24.11 -7.62 2.86
N GLU A 28 -24.84 -6.65 2.31
CA GLU A 28 -25.07 -6.51 0.87
C GLU A 28 -23.84 -6.02 0.10
N VAL A 29 -22.83 -5.47 0.81
CA VAL A 29 -21.65 -4.89 0.18
C VAL A 29 -20.66 -5.98 -0.21
N ASN A 30 -20.31 -6.04 -1.51
CA ASN A 30 -19.24 -6.89 -1.99
C ASN A 30 -17.91 -6.11 -2.02
N LEU A 31 -16.94 -6.54 -1.23
CA LEU A 31 -15.61 -5.94 -1.16
C LEU A 31 -14.63 -6.55 -2.17
N GLU A 32 -14.92 -7.71 -2.75
CA GLU A 32 -14.04 -8.30 -3.76
C GLU A 32 -14.06 -7.50 -5.05
N ARG A 33 -12.88 -7.34 -5.65
CA ARG A 33 -12.68 -6.72 -6.95
C ARG A 33 -11.96 -7.70 -7.86
N THR A 34 -12.31 -7.69 -9.14
CA THR A 34 -11.55 -8.38 -10.19
C THR A 34 -10.78 -7.34 -10.99
N HIS A 35 -9.47 -7.48 -11.03
CA HIS A 35 -8.57 -6.67 -11.85
C HIS A 35 -8.04 -7.49 -13.01
N GLN A 36 -7.99 -6.89 -14.20
CA GLN A 36 -7.32 -7.43 -15.37
C GLN A 36 -6.13 -6.55 -15.68
N PHE A 37 -4.95 -7.13 -15.74
CA PHE A 37 -3.70 -6.41 -15.87
C PHE A 37 -3.33 -6.13 -17.33
N LEU A 38 -2.75 -4.93 -17.55
CA LEU A 38 -2.48 -4.41 -18.89
C LEU A 38 -1.49 -5.27 -19.68
N TRP A 39 -0.35 -5.58 -19.08
CA TRP A 39 0.76 -6.28 -19.74
C TRP A 39 0.69 -7.79 -19.58
N SER A 40 0.52 -8.26 -18.37
CA SER A 40 0.45 -9.70 -18.08
C SER A 40 -0.82 -10.36 -18.62
N LYS A 41 -1.88 -9.60 -18.93
CA LYS A 41 -3.23 -10.06 -19.34
C LYS A 41 -3.91 -10.97 -18.31
N LYS A 42 -3.28 -11.19 -17.16
CA LYS A 42 -3.83 -12.02 -16.07
C LYS A 42 -5.00 -11.31 -15.41
N LYS A 43 -5.83 -12.12 -14.74
CA LYS A 43 -6.90 -11.65 -13.84
C LYS A 43 -6.57 -12.07 -12.41
N TRP A 44 -6.90 -11.20 -11.48
CA TRP A 44 -6.87 -11.49 -10.05
C TRP A 44 -8.17 -11.03 -9.42
N THR A 45 -8.71 -11.83 -8.48
CA THR A 45 -9.93 -11.52 -7.75
C THR A 45 -9.68 -11.68 -6.25
N GLY A 46 -10.05 -10.68 -5.47
CA GLY A 46 -9.92 -10.65 -4.02
C GLY A 46 -10.25 -9.28 -3.45
N ILE A 47 -10.03 -9.10 -2.17
CA ILE A 47 -10.15 -7.80 -1.50
C ILE A 47 -8.79 -7.09 -1.65
N PRO A 48 -8.73 -5.95 -2.35
CA PRO A 48 -7.46 -5.37 -2.80
C PRO A 48 -6.76 -4.54 -1.70
N ILE A 49 -6.56 -5.15 -0.53
CA ILE A 49 -5.76 -4.63 0.57
C ILE A 49 -4.49 -5.48 0.67
N MET A 50 -3.34 -4.82 0.83
CA MET A 50 -2.03 -5.44 0.84
C MET A 50 -1.31 -5.11 2.16
N SER A 51 -0.61 -6.10 2.75
CA SER A 51 0.37 -5.76 3.78
C SER A 51 1.60 -5.09 3.16
N ALA A 52 2.20 -4.14 3.85
CA ALA A 52 3.48 -3.59 3.41
C ALA A 52 4.60 -4.64 3.51
N ASN A 53 5.57 -4.55 2.60
CA ASN A 53 6.77 -5.42 2.56
C ASN A 53 7.81 -5.01 3.61
N MET A 54 7.35 -4.79 4.83
CA MET A 54 8.18 -4.39 5.97
C MET A 54 8.55 -5.60 6.82
N ASP A 55 9.75 -5.58 7.43
CA ASP A 55 10.29 -6.68 8.22
C ASP A 55 9.34 -7.19 9.30
N THR A 56 8.64 -6.26 9.98
CA THR A 56 7.75 -6.59 11.08
C THR A 56 6.36 -7.05 10.63
N VAL A 57 5.94 -6.74 9.40
CA VAL A 57 4.56 -6.94 8.93
C VAL A 57 4.45 -7.99 7.82
N GLY A 58 5.43 -8.04 6.92
CA GLY A 58 5.44 -8.97 5.77
C GLY A 58 5.87 -10.39 6.13
N THR A 59 5.25 -11.01 7.13
CA THR A 59 5.65 -12.29 7.73
C THR A 59 4.84 -13.48 7.20
N PRO A 60 5.35 -14.73 7.32
CA PRO A 60 4.59 -15.94 7.01
C PRO A 60 3.34 -16.10 7.89
N ALA A 61 3.38 -15.65 9.15
CA ALA A 61 2.25 -15.71 10.07
C ALA A 61 1.14 -14.74 9.62
N MET A 62 1.50 -13.50 9.26
CA MET A 62 0.58 -12.52 8.70
C MET A 62 -0.05 -13.03 7.39
N HIS A 63 0.75 -13.68 6.52
CA HIS A 63 0.23 -14.29 5.30
C HIS A 63 -0.87 -15.31 5.55
N LYS A 64 -0.76 -16.14 6.58
CA LYS A 64 -1.81 -17.13 6.94
C LYS A 64 -3.13 -16.45 7.28
N VAL A 65 -3.08 -15.30 7.97
CA VAL A 65 -4.28 -14.54 8.35
C VAL A 65 -4.87 -13.83 7.15
N LEU A 66 -4.08 -13.03 6.43
CA LEU A 66 -4.52 -12.28 5.25
C LEU A 66 -5.13 -13.19 4.18
N SER A 67 -4.54 -14.36 3.97
CA SER A 67 -5.04 -15.35 3.00
C SER A 67 -6.44 -15.85 3.30
N ARG A 68 -6.88 -15.88 4.56
CA ARG A 68 -8.25 -16.30 4.93
C ARG A 68 -9.31 -15.31 4.41
N TYR A 69 -8.93 -14.05 4.32
CA TYR A 69 -9.79 -12.95 3.85
C TYR A 69 -9.59 -12.60 2.37
N ASN A 70 -8.81 -13.39 1.65
CA ASN A 70 -8.47 -13.12 0.24
C ASN A 70 -7.78 -11.76 0.02
N LEU A 71 -6.96 -11.33 1.02
CA LEU A 71 -6.09 -10.17 0.98
C LEU A 71 -4.70 -10.57 0.46
N ILE A 72 -3.90 -9.57 0.04
CA ILE A 72 -2.57 -9.77 -0.50
C ILE A 72 -1.52 -9.57 0.60
N THR A 73 -0.50 -10.43 0.60
CA THR A 73 0.69 -10.26 1.43
C THR A 73 1.86 -9.82 0.56
N CYS A 74 2.55 -8.76 0.99
CA CYS A 74 3.86 -8.43 0.45
C CYS A 74 4.92 -8.86 1.47
N PRO A 75 5.61 -10.00 1.23
CA PRO A 75 6.62 -10.49 2.17
C PRO A 75 7.78 -9.52 2.32
N ALA A 76 8.35 -9.46 3.52
CA ALA A 76 9.56 -8.69 3.77
C ALA A 76 10.72 -9.17 2.86
N LYS A 77 11.57 -8.23 2.44
CA LYS A 77 12.62 -8.46 1.46
C LYS A 77 13.58 -9.62 1.84
N GLN A 78 13.81 -9.82 3.12
CA GLN A 78 14.67 -10.91 3.63
C GLN A 78 14.21 -12.31 3.16
N TYR A 79 12.89 -12.52 2.98
CA TYR A 79 12.34 -13.81 2.54
C TYR A 79 12.51 -14.06 1.05
N LEU A 80 12.72 -13.04 0.23
CA LEU A 80 12.87 -13.19 -1.22
C LEU A 80 14.10 -14.03 -1.59
N LYS A 81 15.16 -13.96 -0.81
CA LYS A 81 16.43 -14.64 -1.11
C LYS A 81 16.52 -16.07 -0.54
N LYS A 82 15.86 -16.35 0.59
CA LYS A 82 16.13 -17.57 1.37
C LYS A 82 14.90 -18.43 1.67
N ASP A 83 13.72 -17.88 1.78
CA ASP A 83 12.60 -18.53 2.45
C ASP A 83 11.25 -18.41 1.72
N THR A 84 11.26 -18.34 0.39
CA THR A 84 10.02 -18.20 -0.40
C THR A 84 9.05 -19.37 -0.18
N GLU A 85 9.55 -20.55 0.23
CA GLU A 85 8.71 -21.73 0.55
C GLU A 85 7.84 -21.53 1.79
N LYS A 86 8.16 -20.59 2.70
CA LYS A 86 7.32 -20.27 3.85
C LYS A 86 5.96 -19.67 3.44
N PHE A 87 5.85 -19.19 2.19
CA PHE A 87 4.67 -18.55 1.61
C PHE A 87 3.98 -19.45 0.55
N LYS A 88 3.79 -20.74 0.83
CA LYS A 88 3.28 -21.71 -0.16
C LYS A 88 1.78 -21.63 -0.43
N LYS A 89 0.98 -21.18 0.56
CA LYS A 89 -0.49 -21.16 0.41
C LYS A 89 -0.93 -19.93 -0.38
N ARG A 90 -1.94 -20.09 -1.26
CA ARG A 90 -2.54 -19.00 -2.06
C ARG A 90 -1.51 -18.10 -2.73
N LYS A 91 -0.61 -18.66 -3.51
CA LYS A 91 0.46 -17.95 -4.21
C LYS A 91 -0.03 -16.77 -5.07
N SER A 92 -1.30 -16.79 -5.51
CA SER A 92 -1.95 -15.69 -6.22
C SER A 92 -2.11 -14.43 -5.37
N ASN A 93 -2.08 -14.56 -4.04
CA ASN A 93 -2.24 -13.45 -3.08
C ASN A 93 -0.89 -13.03 -2.46
N ILE A 94 0.20 -13.24 -3.18
CA ILE A 94 1.55 -12.83 -2.77
C ILE A 94 2.10 -11.86 -3.81
N CYS A 95 2.62 -10.72 -3.34
CA CYS A 95 3.36 -9.77 -4.15
C CYS A 95 4.78 -9.63 -3.60
N TRP A 96 5.76 -10.16 -4.35
CA TRP A 96 7.17 -10.05 -3.99
C TRP A 96 7.75 -8.74 -4.47
N PHE A 97 8.26 -7.93 -3.55
CA PHE A 97 9.00 -6.72 -3.86
C PHE A 97 10.51 -6.87 -3.64
N GLY A 98 11.29 -6.28 -4.52
CA GLY A 98 12.74 -6.19 -4.43
C GLY A 98 13.27 -4.87 -4.97
N GLY A 99 14.52 -4.55 -4.72
CA GLY A 99 15.23 -3.43 -5.34
C GLY A 99 15.67 -3.74 -6.78
N ILE A 100 16.30 -2.78 -7.43
CA ILE A 100 16.83 -2.93 -8.81
C ILE A 100 17.76 -4.15 -8.93
N GLU A 101 18.54 -4.43 -7.90
CA GLU A 101 19.50 -5.55 -7.88
C GLU A 101 18.82 -6.92 -7.69
N ASP A 102 17.55 -6.95 -7.29
CA ASP A 102 16.83 -8.19 -7.00
C ASP A 102 16.08 -8.79 -8.22
N ILE A 103 16.20 -8.19 -9.41
CA ILE A 103 15.52 -8.65 -10.64
C ILE A 103 15.72 -10.15 -10.89
N SER A 104 16.92 -10.66 -10.63
CA SER A 104 17.22 -12.09 -10.81
C SER A 104 16.47 -12.99 -9.82
N ASN A 105 16.30 -12.53 -8.56
CA ASN A 105 15.55 -13.27 -7.54
C ASN A 105 14.04 -13.19 -7.81
N LEU A 106 13.52 -12.01 -8.15
CA LEU A 106 12.12 -11.80 -8.50
C LEU A 106 11.70 -12.70 -9.67
N SER A 107 12.54 -12.82 -10.70
CA SER A 107 12.24 -13.64 -11.87
C SER A 107 12.13 -15.15 -11.58
N LYS A 108 12.64 -15.62 -10.45
CA LYS A 108 12.55 -17.03 -10.02
C LYS A 108 11.31 -17.30 -9.16
N THR A 109 10.58 -16.29 -8.74
CA THR A 109 9.37 -16.47 -7.92
C THR A 109 8.22 -16.99 -8.79
N SER A 110 7.41 -17.89 -8.22
CA SER A 110 6.24 -18.49 -8.89
C SER A 110 4.94 -17.98 -8.26
N THR A 111 4.82 -16.66 -8.13
CA THR A 111 3.69 -16.01 -7.43
C THR A 111 2.79 -15.20 -8.37
N GLY A 112 1.70 -14.63 -7.83
CA GLY A 112 0.77 -13.80 -8.58
C GLY A 112 1.40 -12.51 -9.09
N PHE A 113 2.16 -11.84 -8.20
CA PHE A 113 2.73 -10.52 -8.46
C PHE A 113 4.21 -10.48 -8.10
N ILE A 114 4.96 -9.68 -8.84
CA ILE A 114 6.33 -9.27 -8.52
C ILE A 114 6.44 -7.75 -8.67
N GLY A 115 7.40 -7.12 -8.01
CA GLY A 115 7.54 -5.67 -8.13
C GLY A 115 8.94 -5.15 -7.81
N LEU A 116 9.23 -3.97 -8.33
CA LEU A 116 10.39 -3.17 -7.99
C LEU A 116 9.96 -2.04 -7.04
N ASP A 117 10.64 -1.97 -5.90
CA ASP A 117 10.35 -1.03 -4.82
C ASP A 117 11.60 -0.24 -4.45
N VAL A 118 11.56 1.06 -4.71
CA VAL A 118 12.61 2.02 -4.38
C VAL A 118 12.00 3.28 -3.76
N ALA A 119 12.74 3.97 -2.90
CA ALA A 119 12.27 5.22 -2.29
C ALA A 119 12.06 6.34 -3.32
N ASN A 120 12.86 6.34 -4.40
CA ASN A 120 12.78 7.33 -5.48
C ASN A 120 12.65 6.64 -6.84
N GLY A 121 11.41 6.54 -7.33
CA GLY A 121 11.08 5.96 -8.64
C GLY A 121 11.31 6.89 -9.84
N TYR A 122 11.88 8.07 -9.65
CA TYR A 122 12.08 9.10 -10.69
C TYR A 122 13.41 8.98 -11.45
N THR A 123 14.22 7.98 -11.15
CA THR A 123 15.52 7.83 -11.82
C THR A 123 15.40 7.06 -13.13
N ILE A 124 16.14 7.48 -14.17
CA ILE A 124 16.25 6.77 -15.47
C ILE A 124 16.61 5.29 -15.22
N ARG A 125 17.57 5.04 -14.32
CA ARG A 125 17.98 3.68 -13.94
C ARG A 125 16.80 2.84 -13.44
N PHE A 126 15.83 3.43 -12.75
CA PHE A 126 14.66 2.71 -12.26
C PHE A 126 13.70 2.35 -13.40
N VAL A 127 13.43 3.28 -14.31
CA VAL A 127 12.61 3.03 -15.52
C VAL A 127 13.22 1.90 -16.35
N ASP A 128 14.53 1.92 -16.58
CA ASP A 128 15.24 0.86 -17.31
C ASP A 128 15.20 -0.50 -16.58
N ALA A 129 15.21 -0.48 -15.24
CA ALA A 129 15.05 -1.69 -14.44
C ALA A 129 13.64 -2.29 -14.59
N VAL A 130 12.60 -1.46 -14.70
CA VAL A 130 11.22 -1.92 -14.97
C VAL A 130 11.14 -2.58 -16.36
N LYS A 131 11.69 -1.95 -17.40
CA LYS A 131 11.78 -2.55 -18.74
C LYS A 131 12.50 -3.89 -18.70
N LYS A 132 13.67 -3.95 -18.07
CA LYS A 132 14.46 -5.18 -17.92
C LYS A 132 13.71 -6.30 -17.18
N LEU A 133 12.93 -5.94 -16.13
CA LEU A 133 12.11 -6.91 -15.41
C LEU A 133 10.96 -7.41 -16.31
N ARG A 134 10.31 -6.53 -17.09
CA ARG A 134 9.28 -6.89 -18.05
C ARG A 134 9.80 -7.84 -19.13
N ASP A 135 10.95 -7.53 -19.72
CA ASP A 135 11.57 -8.39 -20.73
C ASP A 135 11.89 -9.78 -20.18
N LYS A 136 12.40 -9.84 -18.96
CA LYS A 136 12.76 -11.10 -18.29
C LYS A 136 11.52 -11.89 -17.84
N CYS A 137 10.42 -11.21 -17.52
CA CYS A 137 9.20 -11.81 -16.98
C CYS A 137 7.95 -11.35 -17.77
N PRO A 138 7.83 -11.65 -19.07
CA PRO A 138 6.79 -11.06 -19.95
C PRO A 138 5.35 -11.40 -19.52
N LYS A 139 5.15 -12.49 -18.79
CA LYS A 139 3.83 -12.92 -18.29
C LYS A 139 3.60 -12.63 -16.80
N ALA A 140 4.54 -11.97 -16.10
CA ALA A 140 4.34 -11.62 -14.70
C ALA A 140 3.49 -10.36 -14.57
N THR A 141 2.67 -10.25 -13.53
CA THR A 141 2.05 -9.00 -13.14
C THR A 141 3.08 -8.18 -12.36
N ILE A 142 3.50 -7.05 -12.91
CA ILE A 142 4.59 -6.23 -12.37
C ILE A 142 4.04 -4.98 -11.71
N ALA A 143 4.43 -4.76 -10.44
CA ALA A 143 4.26 -3.50 -9.73
C ALA A 143 5.57 -2.72 -9.72
N ALA A 144 5.53 -1.38 -9.76
CA ALA A 144 6.72 -0.54 -9.72
C ALA A 144 6.45 0.79 -8.99
N GLY A 145 7.39 1.28 -8.20
CA GLY A 145 7.33 2.55 -7.48
C GLY A 145 8.47 2.72 -6.47
N ASN A 146 8.46 3.84 -5.70
CA ASN A 146 7.34 4.76 -5.50
C ASN A 146 7.45 6.03 -6.33
N VAL A 147 6.33 6.48 -6.79
CA VAL A 147 6.14 7.78 -7.45
C VAL A 147 4.91 8.49 -6.90
N VAL A 148 4.69 9.77 -7.24
CA VAL A 148 3.54 10.56 -6.76
C VAL A 148 2.94 11.48 -7.83
N THR A 149 3.41 11.38 -9.09
CA THR A 149 2.96 12.25 -10.18
C THR A 149 2.38 11.46 -11.35
N ALA A 150 1.49 12.09 -12.09
CA ALA A 150 0.80 11.49 -13.23
C ALA A 150 1.78 11.09 -14.36
N ASP A 151 2.74 11.97 -14.68
CA ASP A 151 3.74 11.75 -15.72
C ASP A 151 4.63 10.53 -15.44
N MET A 152 5.17 10.41 -14.21
CA MET A 152 5.96 9.23 -13.83
C MET A 152 5.13 7.97 -13.73
N THR A 153 3.85 8.09 -13.35
CA THR A 153 2.91 6.95 -13.40
C THR A 153 2.77 6.44 -14.83
N GLN A 154 2.55 7.33 -15.80
CA GLN A 154 2.49 6.97 -17.22
C GLN A 154 3.80 6.35 -17.71
N GLU A 155 4.94 6.95 -17.37
CA GLU A 155 6.26 6.45 -17.78
C GLU A 155 6.52 5.02 -17.28
N LEU A 156 6.23 4.71 -16.02
CA LEU A 156 6.39 3.37 -15.49
C LEU A 156 5.44 2.35 -16.14
N ILE A 157 4.19 2.75 -16.46
CA ILE A 157 3.26 1.88 -17.17
C ILE A 157 3.77 1.59 -18.58
N LEU A 158 4.23 2.60 -19.31
CA LEU A 158 4.80 2.43 -20.66
C LEU A 158 6.09 1.60 -20.64
N ALA A 159 6.86 1.67 -19.55
CA ALA A 159 8.03 0.82 -19.31
C ALA A 159 7.67 -0.66 -19.00
N GLY A 160 6.39 -0.98 -18.79
CA GLY A 160 5.95 -2.38 -18.60
C GLY A 160 5.34 -2.68 -17.22
N ALA A 161 5.08 -1.70 -16.36
CA ALA A 161 4.37 -1.92 -15.11
C ALA A 161 2.86 -2.13 -15.35
N ASP A 162 2.26 -3.12 -14.70
CA ASP A 162 0.81 -3.32 -14.64
C ASP A 162 0.19 -2.49 -13.53
N ILE A 163 0.97 -2.19 -12.49
CA ILE A 163 0.53 -1.50 -11.28
C ILE A 163 1.61 -0.51 -10.87
N VAL A 164 1.24 0.73 -10.55
CA VAL A 164 2.18 1.73 -10.03
C VAL A 164 1.97 1.94 -8.54
N LYS A 165 3.06 1.88 -7.76
CA LYS A 165 3.04 2.09 -6.32
C LYS A 165 3.22 3.58 -6.02
N VAL A 166 2.19 4.19 -5.40
CA VAL A 166 2.04 5.65 -5.22
C VAL A 166 2.20 6.04 -3.76
N GLY A 167 3.18 6.87 -3.46
CA GLY A 167 3.39 7.42 -2.13
C GLY A 167 4.87 7.72 -1.83
N ILE A 168 5.19 8.97 -1.52
CA ILE A 168 6.49 9.43 -1.02
C ILE A 168 6.25 10.26 0.23
N GLY A 169 6.66 9.74 1.37
CA GLY A 169 6.58 10.41 2.66
C GLY A 169 5.28 10.29 3.46
N PRO A 170 4.21 9.55 3.04
CA PRO A 170 2.97 9.49 3.82
C PRO A 170 2.99 8.47 4.95
N GLY A 171 3.95 7.56 5.00
CA GLY A 171 4.01 6.49 5.99
C GLY A 171 4.20 7.00 7.42
N SER A 172 3.58 6.35 8.41
CA SER A 172 3.63 6.76 9.84
C SER A 172 5.03 6.73 10.46
N VAL A 173 5.92 5.90 9.92
CA VAL A 173 7.33 5.80 10.34
C VAL A 173 8.30 6.36 9.30
N CYS A 174 7.77 7.03 8.25
CA CYS A 174 8.57 7.71 7.23
C CYS A 174 8.95 9.12 7.70
N THR A 175 10.21 9.50 7.51
CA THR A 175 10.71 10.85 7.83
C THR A 175 11.21 11.60 6.59
N THR A 176 10.98 11.09 5.38
CA THR A 176 11.45 11.70 4.13
C THR A 176 11.00 13.17 4.01
N ARG A 177 9.73 13.48 4.27
CA ARG A 177 9.21 14.86 4.21
C ARG A 177 9.97 15.81 5.15
N ILE A 178 10.33 15.34 6.35
CA ILE A 178 11.05 16.15 7.35
C ILE A 178 12.53 16.29 7.00
N LYS A 179 13.14 15.20 6.54
CA LYS A 179 14.59 15.14 6.28
C LYS A 179 15.00 15.82 4.97
N THR A 180 14.14 15.72 3.96
CA THR A 180 14.49 16.14 2.59
C THR A 180 13.63 17.27 2.04
N GLY A 181 12.48 17.57 2.68
CA GLY A 181 11.46 18.46 2.12
C GLY A 181 10.71 17.85 0.92
N ILE A 182 11.00 16.60 0.56
CA ILE A 182 10.36 15.90 -0.58
C ILE A 182 9.13 15.14 -0.11
N GLY A 183 8.06 15.20 -0.89
CA GLY A 183 6.82 14.46 -0.64
C GLY A 183 5.65 15.04 -1.41
N TYR A 184 4.52 14.39 -1.29
CA TYR A 184 3.25 14.82 -1.89
C TYR A 184 2.09 14.41 -0.99
N PRO A 185 1.04 15.24 -0.80
CA PRO A 185 -0.15 14.86 -0.06
C PRO A 185 -0.84 13.66 -0.67
N GLN A 186 -1.06 12.61 0.13
CA GLN A 186 -1.32 11.26 -0.38
C GLN A 186 -2.64 11.12 -1.13
N LEU A 187 -3.72 11.79 -0.68
CA LEU A 187 -4.99 11.71 -1.39
C LEU A 187 -4.90 12.32 -2.80
N SER A 188 -4.25 13.48 -2.91
CA SER A 188 -4.04 14.12 -4.22
C SER A 188 -3.15 13.29 -5.13
N ALA A 189 -2.06 12.72 -4.59
CA ALA A 189 -1.21 11.78 -5.35
C ALA A 189 -2.02 10.58 -5.88
N VAL A 190 -2.88 9.99 -5.04
CA VAL A 190 -3.73 8.86 -5.42
C VAL A 190 -4.70 9.25 -6.53
N ILE A 191 -5.37 10.39 -6.43
CA ILE A 191 -6.34 10.84 -7.44
C ILE A 191 -5.64 11.08 -8.80
N GLU A 192 -4.54 11.81 -8.80
CA GLU A 192 -3.81 12.17 -10.03
C GLU A 192 -3.17 10.94 -10.69
N CYS A 193 -2.54 10.07 -9.90
CA CYS A 193 -1.92 8.86 -10.43
C CYS A 193 -2.95 7.80 -10.87
N ALA A 194 -4.11 7.72 -10.17
CA ALA A 194 -5.20 6.82 -10.57
C ALA A 194 -5.79 7.23 -11.91
N ASP A 195 -6.02 8.53 -12.13
CA ASP A 195 -6.52 9.05 -13.40
C ASP A 195 -5.57 8.70 -14.56
N ALA A 196 -4.27 8.96 -14.37
CA ALA A 196 -3.23 8.63 -15.34
C ALA A 196 -3.14 7.12 -15.63
N ALA A 197 -3.19 6.29 -14.60
CA ALA A 197 -3.09 4.84 -14.74
C ALA A 197 -4.32 4.25 -15.43
N HIS A 198 -5.51 4.67 -15.02
CA HIS A 198 -6.76 4.19 -15.58
C HIS A 198 -6.92 4.60 -17.06
N GLY A 199 -6.46 5.80 -17.44
CA GLY A 199 -6.42 6.24 -18.83
C GLY A 199 -5.60 5.32 -19.73
N LEU A 200 -4.58 4.65 -19.18
CA LEU A 200 -3.75 3.66 -19.90
C LEU A 200 -4.21 2.20 -19.68
N GLY A 201 -5.27 1.97 -18.89
CA GLY A 201 -5.77 0.63 -18.57
C GLY A 201 -4.92 -0.13 -17.56
N ALA A 202 -4.09 0.56 -16.78
CA ALA A 202 -3.28 0.03 -15.69
C ALA A 202 -3.90 0.36 -14.32
N HIS A 203 -3.20 0.04 -13.23
CA HIS A 203 -3.68 0.14 -11.87
C HIS A 203 -2.69 0.85 -10.95
N ILE A 204 -3.15 1.29 -9.77
CA ILE A 204 -2.28 1.84 -8.73
C ILE A 204 -2.44 1.13 -7.39
N ILE A 205 -1.36 1.16 -6.59
CA ILE A 205 -1.35 0.86 -5.16
C ILE A 205 -1.21 2.18 -4.41
N ALA A 206 -2.16 2.55 -3.57
CA ALA A 206 -1.97 3.64 -2.60
C ALA A 206 -1.13 3.11 -1.43
N ASP A 207 0.11 3.59 -1.32
CA ASP A 207 1.09 3.11 -0.34
C ASP A 207 1.37 4.15 0.74
N GLY A 208 0.92 3.87 1.96
CA GLY A 208 1.10 4.73 3.13
C GLY A 208 -0.01 5.77 3.36
N GLY A 209 0.04 6.41 4.53
CA GLY A 209 -0.90 7.45 4.96
C GLY A 209 -2.17 6.94 5.63
N CYS A 210 -2.52 5.66 5.52
CA CYS A 210 -3.67 5.09 6.20
C CYS A 210 -3.33 4.74 7.65
N VAL A 211 -4.07 5.31 8.60
CA VAL A 211 -3.95 5.05 10.04
C VAL A 211 -5.22 4.44 10.63
N ASN A 212 -6.33 4.47 9.90
CA ASN A 212 -7.62 3.89 10.28
C ASN A 212 -8.37 3.38 9.04
N SER A 213 -9.48 2.67 9.24
CA SER A 213 -10.32 2.13 8.15
C SER A 213 -10.91 3.22 7.25
N GLY A 214 -11.21 4.40 7.81
CA GLY A 214 -11.69 5.56 7.04
C GLY A 214 -10.68 6.05 6.01
N ASP A 215 -9.39 6.01 6.29
CA ASP A 215 -8.35 6.40 5.34
C ASP A 215 -8.22 5.41 4.19
N ILE A 216 -8.36 4.10 4.47
CA ILE A 216 -8.45 3.07 3.42
C ILE A 216 -9.65 3.33 2.50
N VAL A 217 -10.80 3.70 3.08
CA VAL A 217 -11.99 4.08 2.31
C VAL A 217 -11.71 5.29 1.43
N LYS A 218 -11.04 6.32 1.96
CA LYS A 218 -10.68 7.54 1.20
C LYS A 218 -9.69 7.21 0.06
N ALA A 219 -8.74 6.30 0.28
CA ALA A 219 -7.83 5.84 -0.77
C ALA A 219 -8.59 5.16 -1.93
N PHE A 220 -9.50 4.22 -1.63
CA PHE A 220 -10.36 3.60 -2.65
C PHE A 220 -11.30 4.59 -3.32
N ALA A 221 -11.84 5.53 -2.56
CA ALA A 221 -12.72 6.58 -3.05
C ALA A 221 -11.96 7.55 -3.99
N GLY A 222 -10.68 7.80 -3.72
CA GLY A 222 -9.77 8.59 -4.56
C GLY A 222 -9.33 7.88 -5.84
N GLY A 223 -9.69 6.61 -6.01
CA GLY A 223 -9.39 5.84 -7.23
C GLY A 223 -8.35 4.73 -7.08
N ALA A 224 -7.79 4.51 -5.88
CA ALA A 224 -6.85 3.41 -5.68
C ALA A 224 -7.47 2.06 -6.08
N ASP A 225 -6.70 1.25 -6.80
CA ASP A 225 -7.07 -0.12 -7.12
C ASP A 225 -6.70 -1.06 -5.99
N PHE A 226 -5.55 -0.82 -5.37
CA PHE A 226 -5.04 -1.52 -4.21
C PHE A 226 -4.64 -0.51 -3.13
N VAL A 227 -4.73 -0.90 -1.85
CA VAL A 227 -4.27 -0.11 -0.71
C VAL A 227 -3.27 -0.92 0.09
N MET A 228 -2.06 -0.39 0.29
CA MET A 228 -1.03 -1.01 1.10
C MET A 228 -1.01 -0.40 2.50
N ILE A 229 -1.03 -1.27 3.52
CA ILE A 229 -1.04 -0.88 4.93
C ILE A 229 0.13 -1.51 5.69
N GLY A 230 0.82 -0.71 6.50
CA GLY A 230 1.93 -1.14 7.34
C GLY A 230 1.57 -0.99 8.82
N GLY A 231 1.56 0.22 9.35
CA GLY A 231 1.34 0.51 10.77
C GLY A 231 0.03 -0.01 11.33
N MET A 232 -1.03 -0.09 10.51
CA MET A 232 -2.30 -0.69 10.93
C MET A 232 -2.21 -2.18 11.23
N LEU A 233 -1.24 -2.88 10.65
CA LEU A 233 -0.94 -4.31 10.90
C LEU A 233 0.20 -4.51 11.90
N ALA A 234 0.81 -3.46 12.43
CA ALA A 234 1.86 -3.57 13.44
C ALA A 234 1.28 -3.88 14.83
N GLY A 235 2.09 -4.49 15.70
CA GLY A 235 1.71 -4.77 17.07
C GLY A 235 0.87 -6.05 17.28
N HIS A 236 0.83 -6.95 16.31
CA HIS A 236 0.06 -8.19 16.39
C HIS A 236 0.95 -9.43 16.60
N ASP A 237 0.34 -10.52 17.06
CA ASP A 237 0.99 -11.84 17.22
C ASP A 237 1.68 -12.31 15.94
N GLU A 238 1.16 -11.92 14.79
CA GLU A 238 1.65 -12.30 13.48
C GLU A 238 2.81 -11.44 12.97
N CYS A 239 3.18 -10.39 13.71
CA CYS A 239 4.35 -9.57 13.44
C CYS A 239 5.64 -10.24 13.94
N GLU A 240 6.78 -9.88 13.37
CA GLU A 240 8.07 -10.17 13.97
C GLU A 240 8.41 -9.12 15.03
N GLY A 241 8.95 -9.55 16.14
CA GLY A 241 9.37 -8.75 17.28
C GLY A 241 8.88 -9.32 18.60
N GLU A 242 9.49 -8.86 19.67
CA GLU A 242 9.13 -9.25 21.05
C GLU A 242 8.19 -8.21 21.66
N VAL A 243 7.31 -8.68 22.54
CA VAL A 243 6.43 -7.82 23.33
C VAL A 243 7.12 -7.51 24.65
N GLU A 244 7.47 -6.25 24.86
CA GLU A 244 8.04 -5.75 26.10
C GLU A 244 7.09 -4.72 26.72
N ASN A 245 6.65 -4.94 27.96
CA ASN A 245 5.72 -4.03 28.67
C ASN A 245 4.42 -3.69 27.88
N GLY A 246 3.91 -4.63 27.08
CA GLY A 246 2.72 -4.40 26.25
C GLY A 246 2.97 -3.60 24.99
N LEU A 247 4.23 -3.39 24.62
CA LEU A 247 4.65 -2.65 23.41
C LEU A 247 5.47 -3.56 22.50
N MET A 248 5.44 -3.28 21.20
CA MET A 248 6.27 -3.90 20.16
C MET A 248 7.00 -2.83 19.35
N LYS A 249 8.23 -3.11 18.95
CA LYS A 249 9.00 -2.23 18.05
C LYS A 249 8.46 -2.31 16.63
N PHE A 250 8.20 -1.14 16.04
CA PHE A 250 7.82 -0.98 14.65
C PHE A 250 8.71 0.07 14.01
N TYR A 251 9.27 -0.19 12.82
CA TYR A 251 10.23 0.69 12.18
C TYR A 251 10.08 0.76 10.67
N GLY A 252 10.47 1.92 10.11
CA GLY A 252 10.53 2.14 8.68
C GLY A 252 11.72 1.41 8.03
N MET A 253 11.59 0.99 6.78
CA MET A 253 12.64 0.26 6.06
C MET A 253 13.89 1.10 5.73
N ALA A 254 13.86 2.40 5.96
CA ALA A 254 14.99 3.33 5.88
C ALA A 254 15.40 3.88 7.27
N SER A 255 15.05 3.23 8.37
CA SER A 255 15.46 3.55 9.73
C SER A 255 16.83 2.92 10.08
N GLU A 256 17.47 3.42 11.12
CA GLU A 256 18.69 2.81 11.67
C GLU A 256 18.47 1.33 12.03
N SER A 257 17.37 1.00 12.71
CA SER A 257 17.04 -0.40 13.04
C SER A 257 16.97 -1.32 11.84
N ALA A 258 16.45 -0.82 10.69
CA ALA A 258 16.44 -1.60 9.46
C ALA A 258 17.84 -1.70 8.82
N MET A 259 18.63 -0.64 8.91
CA MET A 259 20.00 -0.63 8.40
C MET A 259 20.89 -1.59 9.18
N ASP A 260 20.78 -1.60 10.50
CA ASP A 260 21.49 -2.55 11.40
C ASP A 260 21.11 -4.00 11.06
N LYS A 261 19.81 -4.29 10.97
CA LYS A 261 19.31 -5.65 10.70
C LYS A 261 19.77 -6.19 9.33
N HIS A 262 19.95 -5.32 8.34
CA HIS A 262 20.29 -5.70 6.96
C HIS A 262 21.73 -5.44 6.58
N ASP A 263 22.59 -5.02 7.51
CA ASP A 263 23.99 -4.67 7.30
C ASP A 263 24.19 -3.72 6.10
N ASN A 264 23.41 -2.64 6.09
CA ASN A 264 23.27 -1.75 4.94
C ASN A 264 23.61 -0.28 5.28
N HIS A 265 24.70 -0.11 6.05
CA HIS A 265 25.24 1.19 6.41
C HIS A 265 26.11 1.76 5.28
N ASN A 266 25.75 2.95 4.80
CA ASN A 266 26.58 3.75 3.89
C ASN A 266 26.64 5.18 4.42
N GLU A 267 27.81 5.78 4.53
CA GLU A 267 28.04 7.13 5.06
C GLU A 267 27.20 8.23 4.39
N TYR A 268 26.85 8.04 3.11
CA TYR A 268 26.06 9.00 2.32
C TYR A 268 24.55 8.70 2.32
N ARG A 269 24.09 7.63 2.98
CA ARG A 269 22.68 7.28 3.01
C ARG A 269 21.99 7.93 4.21
N GLY A 270 21.10 8.89 3.94
CA GLY A 270 20.28 9.51 4.97
C GLY A 270 19.31 8.51 5.62
N VAL A 271 19.11 8.65 6.92
CA VAL A 271 18.06 7.93 7.68
C VAL A 271 16.72 8.63 7.42
N GLU A 272 15.86 8.00 6.65
CA GLU A 272 14.54 8.52 6.27
C GLU A 272 13.38 7.73 6.91
N GLY A 273 13.67 6.98 7.95
CA GLY A 273 12.70 6.23 8.74
C GLY A 273 12.98 6.36 10.24
N LYS A 274 11.94 6.17 11.05
CA LYS A 274 12.06 6.14 12.51
C LYS A 274 11.63 4.78 13.06
N THR A 275 12.14 4.45 14.26
CA THR A 275 11.65 3.34 15.09
C THR A 275 10.69 3.91 16.11
N VAL A 276 9.56 3.26 16.31
CA VAL A 276 8.54 3.60 17.30
C VAL A 276 8.12 2.35 18.07
N GLU A 277 7.60 2.54 19.25
CA GLU A 277 6.90 1.52 20.00
C GLU A 277 5.41 1.65 19.72
N VAL A 278 4.77 0.52 19.39
CA VAL A 278 3.34 0.43 19.16
C VAL A 278 2.70 -0.50 20.18
N GLN A 279 1.48 -0.20 20.58
CA GLN A 279 0.71 -1.05 21.48
C GLN A 279 0.57 -2.46 20.92
N TYR A 280 0.77 -3.48 21.77
CA TYR A 280 0.42 -4.85 21.44
C TYR A 280 -1.09 -5.01 21.34
N ARG A 281 -1.57 -5.63 20.25
CA ARG A 281 -2.98 -5.70 19.86
C ARG A 281 -3.51 -7.14 19.79
N GLY A 282 -2.73 -8.14 20.19
CA GLY A 282 -3.12 -9.54 20.03
C GLY A 282 -3.20 -9.98 18.57
N LYS A 283 -4.24 -10.70 18.17
CA LYS A 283 -4.35 -11.30 16.84
C LYS A 283 -4.74 -10.29 15.76
N ALA A 284 -4.06 -10.31 14.63
CA ALA A 284 -4.36 -9.47 13.47
C ALA A 284 -5.77 -9.74 12.86
N ASP A 285 -6.34 -10.92 13.13
CA ASP A 285 -7.67 -11.31 12.67
C ASP A 285 -8.75 -10.30 13.06
N ASP A 286 -8.71 -9.78 14.28
CA ASP A 286 -9.69 -8.83 14.79
C ASP A 286 -9.55 -7.46 14.13
N THR A 287 -8.33 -6.98 13.97
CA THR A 287 -8.05 -5.74 13.22
C THR A 287 -8.50 -5.84 11.75
N ILE A 288 -8.28 -6.99 11.10
CA ILE A 288 -8.73 -7.19 9.72
C ILE A 288 -10.25 -7.17 9.62
N LYS A 289 -10.96 -7.84 10.53
CA LYS A 289 -12.43 -7.80 10.60
C LYS A 289 -12.96 -6.39 10.79
N ASP A 290 -12.33 -5.61 11.68
CA ASP A 290 -12.70 -4.22 11.92
C ASP A 290 -12.51 -3.36 10.66
N ILE A 291 -11.35 -3.46 10.01
CA ILE A 291 -11.08 -2.77 8.74
C ILE A 291 -12.16 -3.09 7.70
N LEU A 292 -12.44 -4.38 7.48
CA LEU A 292 -13.43 -4.80 6.48
C LEU A 292 -14.85 -4.35 6.84
N SER A 293 -15.20 -4.33 8.13
CA SER A 293 -16.47 -3.82 8.63
C SER A 293 -16.60 -2.31 8.40
N GLY A 294 -15.54 -1.54 8.68
CA GLY A 294 -15.48 -0.10 8.43
C GLY A 294 -15.69 0.24 6.96
N ILE A 295 -15.03 -0.48 6.04
CA ILE A 295 -15.19 -0.29 4.59
C ILE A 295 -16.63 -0.61 4.15
N ARG A 296 -17.24 -1.71 4.63
CA ARG A 296 -18.65 -2.04 4.34
C ARG A 296 -19.58 -0.93 4.84
N SER A 297 -19.35 -0.43 6.05
CA SER A 297 -20.12 0.67 6.62
C SER A 297 -20.05 1.90 5.73
N ALA A 298 -18.86 2.34 5.33
CA ALA A 298 -18.68 3.48 4.45
C ALA A 298 -19.40 3.32 3.11
N CYS A 299 -19.33 2.13 2.51
CA CYS A 299 -20.04 1.82 1.27
C CYS A 299 -21.56 2.00 1.43
N THR A 300 -22.16 1.59 2.56
CA THR A 300 -23.59 1.80 2.80
C THR A 300 -23.96 3.27 2.93
N TYR A 301 -23.09 4.10 3.54
CA TYR A 301 -23.32 5.55 3.66
C TYR A 301 -23.36 6.30 2.34
N VAL A 302 -22.75 5.77 1.29
CA VAL A 302 -22.72 6.42 -0.04
C VAL A 302 -23.51 5.68 -1.11
N GLY A 303 -24.17 4.57 -0.75
CA GLY A 303 -24.95 3.77 -1.68
C GLY A 303 -24.13 2.91 -2.64
N ALA A 304 -22.88 2.55 -2.28
CA ALA A 304 -22.01 1.70 -3.09
C ALA A 304 -22.15 0.22 -2.67
N ASN A 305 -22.90 -0.59 -3.40
CA ASN A 305 -23.06 -2.02 -3.12
C ASN A 305 -21.83 -2.87 -3.47
N ARG A 306 -20.82 -2.28 -4.09
CA ARG A 306 -19.53 -2.91 -4.44
C ARG A 306 -18.40 -1.93 -4.18
N LEU A 307 -17.29 -2.42 -3.65
CA LEU A 307 -16.07 -1.61 -3.49
C LEU A 307 -15.64 -0.95 -4.82
N LYS A 308 -15.81 -1.63 -5.94
CA LYS A 308 -15.51 -1.11 -7.28
C LYS A 308 -16.27 0.20 -7.61
N THR A 309 -17.46 0.40 -7.07
CA THR A 309 -18.28 1.58 -7.37
C THR A 309 -18.10 2.72 -6.38
N LEU A 310 -17.30 2.53 -5.32
CA LEU A 310 -17.12 3.49 -4.24
C LEU A 310 -16.66 4.86 -4.77
N SER A 311 -15.65 4.91 -5.63
CA SER A 311 -15.14 6.18 -6.20
C SER A 311 -16.22 6.95 -6.96
N LYS A 312 -17.09 6.27 -7.70
CA LYS A 312 -18.20 6.89 -8.43
C LYS A 312 -19.31 7.41 -7.51
N CYS A 313 -19.45 6.82 -6.32
CA CYS A 313 -20.44 7.23 -5.31
C CYS A 313 -19.90 8.31 -4.37
N THR A 314 -18.61 8.59 -4.39
CA THR A 314 -17.95 9.50 -3.44
C THR A 314 -18.07 10.97 -3.85
N THR A 315 -18.19 11.83 -2.85
CA THR A 315 -17.94 13.27 -2.90
C THR A 315 -17.13 13.63 -1.67
N PHE A 316 -15.92 14.12 -1.86
CA PHE A 316 -15.09 14.61 -0.77
C PHE A 316 -15.55 16.01 -0.32
N VAL A 317 -15.46 16.23 0.99
CA VAL A 317 -15.64 17.54 1.62
C VAL A 317 -14.34 17.88 2.33
N ARG A 318 -13.74 19.00 2.01
CA ARG A 318 -12.56 19.50 2.71
C ARG A 318 -12.96 19.95 4.11
N VAL A 319 -12.15 19.57 5.09
CA VAL A 319 -12.39 19.87 6.51
C VAL A 319 -11.09 20.28 7.20
N ASN A 320 -11.22 20.99 8.32
CA ASN A 320 -10.08 21.34 9.17
C ASN A 320 -9.78 20.25 10.21
N ASN A 321 -10.77 19.38 10.51
CA ASN A 321 -10.64 18.28 11.45
C ASN A 321 -11.53 17.11 11.00
N THR A 322 -11.02 15.89 11.08
CA THR A 322 -11.71 14.68 10.62
C THR A 322 -12.34 13.86 11.73
N HIS A 323 -11.95 14.05 12.98
CA HIS A 323 -12.51 13.30 14.11
C HIS A 323 -12.49 14.11 15.39
N ASN A 324 -13.35 13.70 16.33
CA ASN A 324 -13.44 14.31 17.65
C ASN A 324 -12.38 13.68 18.58
N THR A 325 -11.56 14.51 19.22
CA THR A 325 -10.46 14.09 20.09
C THR A 325 -10.76 14.25 21.58
N ILE A 326 -12.04 14.48 21.96
CA ILE A 326 -12.40 14.75 23.37
C ILE A 326 -11.99 13.63 24.33
N TYR A 327 -12.05 12.37 23.89
CA TYR A 327 -11.70 11.22 24.71
C TYR A 327 -10.31 10.63 24.38
N GLY A 328 -9.47 11.38 23.71
CA GLY A 328 -8.12 10.99 23.35
C GLY A 328 -8.02 10.42 21.93
N ASN A 329 -6.79 10.13 21.54
CA ASN A 329 -6.52 9.41 20.32
C ASN A 329 -6.58 7.90 20.65
N GLU A 330 -7.59 7.21 20.20
CA GLU A 330 -7.60 5.74 20.16
C GLU A 330 -6.69 5.20 19.05
#